data_b51b0719e0121c1f90f90c651c6eb4a9
#
_entry.id   b51b0719e0121c1f90f90c651c6eb4a9
#
_cell.length_a   1.000
_cell.length_b   1.000
_cell.length_c   1.000
_cell.angle_alpha   90.00
_cell.angle_beta   90.00
_cell.angle_gamma   90.00
#
_symmetry.space_group_name_H-M   'P 1'
#
loop_
_entity.id
_entity.type
_entity.pdbx_description
1 polymer ?
#
loop_
_entity_poly.entity_id
_entity_poly.type
_entity_poly.pdbx_seq_one_letter_code
_entity_poly.pdbx_strand_id
1 'polypeptide(L)'
;MNGSLLYQAYGVQGYSYASTEYKGNAIFLHLKTIVPQRCVCPHCGSLHVIKYGIVRRILHNLPFGSKPCNLSLQIQRFCCKECGGVWQSDIPFTHGEVSYTYRFSRYVLDLLRMGNTIKDVAQHLHVGWNMVKEIHKKYLKSRYSHPDIKHVRRIGIDEFAIRKGHVYKTIVVDLDTGRIIHVGDGKGKEALEGVWKRVRRNKVKIEIVTSDLSAAFIASVMENATDAVHVYDKFHVAKLVNEAVDAVRRNVYAQEADLEKRKIIKGSRWLLLTKDKDIFDDEKKKRLDNILETNTPLFHAYYLREDLDQIWMQDSKEEAERQLAYWCERARETKLKHFIKVANTLMARRTGILAW
;
A
#
# COMPACT_ATOMS: atom_id res chain seq x y z
N MET A 1 21.48 0.38 -39.16
CA MET A 1 20.93 1.17 -38.02
C MET A 1 20.16 2.36 -38.58
N ASN A 2 18.93 2.60 -38.10
CA ASN A 2 18.08 3.68 -38.62
C ASN A 2 18.60 5.03 -38.01
N GLY A 3 19.33 5.82 -38.80
CA GLY A 3 19.94 7.09 -38.35
C GLY A 3 18.96 8.28 -38.21
N SER A 4 17.64 8.02 -38.36
CA SER A 4 16.63 9.07 -38.24
C SER A 4 16.56 9.64 -36.81
N LEU A 5 16.60 10.97 -36.67
CA LEU A 5 16.38 11.65 -35.39
C LEU A 5 15.08 11.22 -34.70
N LEU A 6 14.01 11.04 -35.47
CA LEU A 6 12.72 10.57 -34.96
C LEU A 6 12.79 9.18 -34.33
N TYR A 7 13.59 8.29 -34.91
CA TYR A 7 13.82 6.96 -34.33
C TYR A 7 14.69 7.06 -33.06
N GLN A 8 15.80 7.75 -33.15
CA GLN A 8 16.76 7.85 -32.03
C GLN A 8 16.16 8.59 -30.82
N ALA A 9 15.50 9.75 -31.05
CA ALA A 9 14.92 10.55 -30.00
C ALA A 9 13.60 9.97 -29.48
N TYR A 10 12.72 9.52 -30.36
CA TYR A 10 11.30 9.23 -30.03
C TYR A 10 10.87 7.78 -30.26
N GLY A 11 11.71 6.95 -30.85
CA GLY A 11 11.39 5.55 -31.16
C GLY A 11 10.39 5.37 -32.30
N VAL A 12 10.18 6.40 -33.13
CA VAL A 12 9.24 6.37 -34.22
C VAL A 12 9.71 5.45 -35.35
N GLN A 13 8.89 4.47 -35.72
CA GLN A 13 9.12 3.54 -36.81
C GLN A 13 7.86 3.46 -37.69
N GLY A 14 8.04 3.23 -38.99
CA GLY A 14 6.93 3.08 -39.97
C GLY A 14 6.23 4.40 -40.31
N TYR A 15 6.78 5.54 -39.88
CA TYR A 15 6.25 6.88 -40.16
C TYR A 15 7.34 7.83 -40.64
N SER A 16 6.98 8.70 -41.58
CA SER A 16 7.82 9.78 -42.09
C SER A 16 7.39 11.12 -41.52
N TYR A 17 8.34 12.03 -41.31
CA TYR A 17 8.08 13.41 -40.95
C TYR A 17 7.35 14.15 -42.09
N ALA A 18 6.33 14.92 -41.75
CA ALA A 18 5.62 15.77 -42.71
C ALA A 18 5.85 17.27 -42.42
N SER A 19 5.56 17.69 -41.20
CA SER A 19 5.71 19.11 -40.79
C SER A 19 5.73 19.24 -39.27
N THR A 20 6.09 20.43 -38.80
CA THR A 20 6.00 20.82 -37.39
C THR A 20 5.02 21.99 -37.26
N GLU A 21 4.15 21.90 -36.26
CA GLU A 21 3.25 22.99 -35.86
C GLU A 21 3.56 23.39 -34.41
N TYR A 22 3.58 24.70 -34.17
CA TYR A 22 3.70 25.29 -32.83
C TYR A 22 2.34 25.82 -32.41
N LYS A 23 1.74 25.23 -31.36
CA LYS A 23 0.44 25.63 -30.87
C LYS A 23 0.48 25.88 -29.38
N GLY A 24 0.32 27.14 -28.97
CA GLY A 24 0.53 27.56 -27.60
C GLY A 24 1.97 27.26 -27.15
N ASN A 25 2.12 26.56 -26.02
CA ASN A 25 3.43 26.14 -25.50
C ASN A 25 3.87 24.72 -25.95
N ALA A 26 3.15 24.10 -26.90
CA ALA A 26 3.41 22.73 -27.32
C ALA A 26 3.89 22.63 -28.76
N ILE A 27 4.66 21.61 -29.07
CA ILE A 27 5.16 21.25 -30.38
C ILE A 27 4.36 20.03 -30.89
N PHE A 28 3.87 20.11 -32.11
CA PHE A 28 3.22 18.99 -32.80
C PHE A 28 4.05 18.56 -34.00
N LEU A 29 4.57 17.32 -33.96
CA LEU A 29 5.24 16.71 -35.09
C LEU A 29 4.20 15.92 -35.90
N HIS A 30 3.90 16.38 -37.10
CA HIS A 30 3.00 15.72 -38.01
C HIS A 30 3.73 14.60 -38.74
N LEU A 31 3.22 13.37 -38.60
CA LEU A 31 3.80 12.17 -39.17
C LEU A 31 2.80 11.44 -40.05
N LYS A 32 3.28 10.89 -41.17
CA LYS A 32 2.48 10.10 -42.14
C LYS A 32 2.97 8.65 -42.15
N THR A 33 2.02 7.70 -42.25
CA THR A 33 2.37 6.27 -42.40
C THR A 33 3.22 6.09 -43.67
N ILE A 34 4.34 5.35 -43.52
CA ILE A 34 5.07 4.80 -44.67
C ILE A 34 4.31 3.56 -45.12
N VAL A 35 3.60 3.67 -46.24
CA VAL A 35 2.78 2.55 -46.77
C VAL A 35 3.71 1.52 -47.39
N PRO A 36 3.66 0.24 -47.00
CA PRO A 36 4.42 -0.83 -47.62
C PRO A 36 4.08 -0.96 -49.12
N GLN A 37 5.05 -1.37 -49.92
CA GLN A 37 4.83 -1.63 -51.37
C GLN A 37 3.81 -2.76 -51.57
N ARG A 38 3.79 -3.74 -50.66
CA ARG A 38 2.80 -4.84 -50.66
C ARG A 38 2.07 -4.87 -49.34
N CYS A 39 0.74 -4.72 -49.37
CA CYS A 39 -0.14 -4.87 -48.22
C CYS A 39 -0.86 -6.21 -48.34
N VAL A 40 -0.85 -6.99 -47.27
CA VAL A 40 -1.53 -8.28 -47.16
C VAL A 40 -2.66 -8.13 -46.15
N CYS A 41 -3.82 -8.68 -46.48
CA CYS A 41 -4.94 -8.70 -45.53
C CYS A 41 -4.62 -9.59 -44.32
N PRO A 42 -4.71 -9.10 -43.10
CA PRO A 42 -4.43 -9.89 -41.89
C PRO A 42 -5.52 -10.93 -41.59
N HIS A 43 -6.68 -10.85 -42.25
CA HIS A 43 -7.82 -11.76 -42.03
C HIS A 43 -7.82 -12.96 -42.99
N CYS A 44 -7.53 -12.76 -44.27
CA CYS A 44 -7.63 -13.81 -45.30
C CYS A 44 -6.34 -14.02 -46.11
N GLY A 45 -5.28 -13.24 -45.90
CA GLY A 45 -4.03 -13.35 -46.62
C GLY A 45 -4.06 -12.78 -48.06
N SER A 46 -5.18 -12.21 -48.54
CA SER A 46 -5.28 -11.67 -49.89
C SER A 46 -4.39 -10.43 -50.11
N LEU A 47 -3.89 -10.27 -51.34
CA LEU A 47 -3.17 -9.10 -51.80
C LEU A 47 -4.08 -8.03 -52.41
N HIS A 48 -5.38 -8.33 -52.62
CA HIS A 48 -6.35 -7.40 -53.17
C HIS A 48 -6.82 -6.39 -52.13
N VAL A 49 -5.90 -5.51 -51.72
CA VAL A 49 -6.09 -4.52 -50.66
C VAL A 49 -6.09 -3.11 -51.25
N ILE A 50 -7.05 -2.30 -50.84
CA ILE A 50 -7.14 -0.87 -51.20
C ILE A 50 -6.94 0.03 -49.99
N LYS A 51 -6.49 1.28 -50.25
CA LYS A 51 -6.49 2.33 -49.23
C LYS A 51 -7.95 2.74 -48.93
N TYR A 52 -8.27 2.79 -47.61
CA TYR A 52 -9.65 3.05 -47.16
C TYR A 52 -9.70 4.22 -46.16
N GLY A 53 -9.13 5.36 -46.56
CA GLY A 53 -9.12 6.58 -45.76
C GLY A 53 -7.98 6.66 -44.76
N ILE A 54 -7.98 7.76 -44.00
CA ILE A 54 -6.94 8.08 -43.00
C ILE A 54 -7.61 8.39 -41.67
N VAL A 55 -7.04 7.85 -40.60
CA VAL A 55 -7.41 8.19 -39.21
C VAL A 55 -6.32 9.10 -38.64
N ARG A 56 -6.73 10.12 -37.91
CA ARG A 56 -5.77 11.00 -37.18
C ARG A 56 -5.75 10.62 -35.72
N ARG A 57 -4.53 10.55 -35.15
CA ARG A 57 -4.32 10.27 -33.75
C ARG A 57 -3.19 11.15 -33.18
N ILE A 58 -3.36 11.65 -31.95
CA ILE A 58 -2.35 12.43 -31.26
C ILE A 58 -1.81 11.60 -30.09
N LEU A 59 -0.48 11.50 -29.98
CA LEU A 59 0.19 10.81 -28.90
C LEU A 59 1.11 11.78 -28.14
N HIS A 60 1.02 11.82 -26.84
CA HIS A 60 2.01 12.47 -25.99
C HIS A 60 3.35 11.76 -26.11
N ASN A 61 4.42 12.54 -26.21
CA ASN A 61 5.77 12.03 -26.37
C ASN A 61 6.74 12.78 -25.45
N LEU A 62 8.03 12.39 -25.44
CA LEU A 62 9.06 13.05 -24.66
C LEU A 62 9.07 14.57 -24.99
N PRO A 63 9.20 15.44 -23.99
CA PRO A 63 9.29 16.88 -24.23
C PRO A 63 10.53 17.20 -25.08
N PHE A 64 10.47 18.29 -25.81
CA PHE A 64 11.60 18.87 -26.51
C PHE A 64 12.08 20.13 -25.75
N GLY A 65 13.15 19.98 -24.99
CA GLY A 65 13.52 20.94 -23.98
C GLY A 65 12.42 21.05 -22.90
N SER A 66 11.95 22.28 -22.63
CA SER A 66 10.87 22.54 -21.69
C SER A 66 9.46 22.47 -22.29
N LYS A 67 9.34 22.21 -23.61
CA LYS A 67 8.05 22.23 -24.31
C LYS A 67 7.48 20.83 -24.47
N PRO A 68 6.20 20.60 -24.16
CA PRO A 68 5.51 19.37 -24.50
C PRO A 68 5.59 19.07 -25.98
N CYS A 69 5.91 17.83 -26.35
CA CYS A 69 5.95 17.40 -27.73
C CYS A 69 4.92 16.31 -27.99
N ASN A 70 4.06 16.52 -28.98
CA ASN A 70 3.01 15.61 -29.38
C ASN A 70 3.26 15.09 -30.81
N LEU A 71 3.02 13.79 -31.03
CA LEU A 71 3.04 13.21 -32.36
C LEU A 71 1.62 13.20 -32.94
N SER A 72 1.41 13.94 -34.03
CA SER A 72 0.14 13.96 -34.79
C SER A 72 0.26 12.99 -35.95
N LEU A 73 -0.34 11.80 -35.81
CA LEU A 73 -0.23 10.71 -36.78
C LEU A 73 -1.34 10.74 -37.81
N GLN A 74 -0.99 10.57 -39.08
CA GLN A 74 -1.90 10.22 -40.14
C GLN A 74 -1.76 8.71 -40.44
N ILE A 75 -2.70 7.93 -39.94
CA ILE A 75 -2.67 6.46 -39.99
C ILE A 75 -3.48 6.01 -41.20
N GLN A 76 -2.85 5.28 -42.12
CA GLN A 76 -3.54 4.71 -43.30
C GLN A 76 -4.43 3.55 -42.88
N ARG A 77 -5.69 3.57 -43.31
CA ARG A 77 -6.60 2.44 -43.25
C ARG A 77 -6.62 1.68 -44.59
N PHE A 78 -6.94 0.42 -44.50
CA PHE A 78 -7.03 -0.51 -45.63
C PHE A 78 -8.35 -1.27 -45.59
N CYS A 79 -8.81 -1.70 -46.75
CA CYS A 79 -9.94 -2.60 -46.91
C CYS A 79 -9.56 -3.74 -47.87
N CYS A 80 -9.85 -4.96 -47.50
CA CYS A 80 -9.68 -6.12 -48.36
C CYS A 80 -10.87 -6.25 -49.32
N LYS A 81 -10.61 -6.41 -50.59
CA LYS A 81 -11.66 -6.62 -51.64
C LYS A 81 -12.27 -8.02 -51.59
N GLU A 82 -11.56 -9.01 -51.05
CA GLU A 82 -12.03 -10.40 -51.00
C GLU A 82 -12.94 -10.64 -49.79
N CYS A 83 -12.50 -10.28 -48.58
CA CYS A 83 -13.22 -10.58 -47.33
C CYS A 83 -13.94 -9.38 -46.71
N GLY A 84 -13.82 -8.18 -47.31
CA GLY A 84 -14.41 -6.95 -46.78
C GLY A 84 -13.76 -6.45 -45.45
N GLY A 85 -12.77 -7.15 -44.95
CA GLY A 85 -12.11 -6.81 -43.70
C GLY A 85 -11.41 -5.45 -43.75
N VAL A 86 -11.62 -4.61 -42.74
CA VAL A 86 -11.04 -3.27 -42.64
C VAL A 86 -10.06 -3.22 -41.45
N TRP A 87 -8.87 -2.69 -41.68
CA TRP A 87 -7.85 -2.50 -40.60
C TRP A 87 -7.05 -1.21 -40.84
N GLN A 88 -6.17 -0.90 -39.92
CA GLN A 88 -5.27 0.25 -40.01
C GLN A 88 -3.81 -0.18 -39.85
N SER A 89 -2.89 0.65 -40.33
CA SER A 89 -1.44 0.46 -40.08
C SER A 89 -1.15 0.43 -38.61
N ASP A 90 -0.26 -0.45 -38.21
CA ASP A 90 0.23 -0.53 -36.82
C ASP A 90 1.03 0.71 -36.39
N ILE A 91 0.99 0.98 -35.10
CA ILE A 91 1.80 2.03 -34.47
C ILE A 91 2.75 1.35 -33.48
N PRO A 92 3.95 0.95 -33.91
CA PRO A 92 4.84 0.09 -33.13
C PRO A 92 5.47 0.75 -31.91
N PHE A 93 5.24 2.05 -31.71
CA PHE A 93 5.78 2.85 -30.58
C PHE A 93 4.71 3.27 -29.56
N THR A 94 3.54 2.65 -29.58
CA THR A 94 2.48 2.83 -28.57
C THR A 94 1.74 1.51 -28.31
N HIS A 95 0.95 1.46 -27.24
CA HIS A 95 0.08 0.33 -26.92
C HIS A 95 -1.38 0.63 -27.30
N GLY A 96 -1.98 -0.19 -28.15
CA GLY A 96 -3.41 -0.16 -28.40
C GLY A 96 -3.97 1.27 -28.53
N GLU A 97 -4.96 1.62 -27.75
CA GLU A 97 -5.67 2.90 -27.83
C GLU A 97 -5.13 4.03 -26.93
N VAL A 98 -4.02 3.81 -26.20
CA VAL A 98 -3.49 4.85 -25.31
C VAL A 98 -2.96 6.06 -26.09
N SER A 99 -3.04 7.25 -25.50
CA SER A 99 -2.67 8.52 -26.12
C SER A 99 -1.21 8.95 -25.81
N TYR A 100 -0.30 7.99 -25.62
CA TYR A 100 1.11 8.26 -25.33
C TYR A 100 2.03 7.19 -25.93
N THR A 101 3.29 7.55 -26.15
CA THR A 101 4.32 6.62 -26.64
C THR A 101 4.94 5.79 -25.53
N TYR A 102 5.56 4.65 -25.88
CA TYR A 102 6.34 3.84 -24.92
C TYR A 102 7.43 4.64 -24.21
N ARG A 103 8.15 5.51 -24.94
CA ARG A 103 9.21 6.35 -24.37
C ARG A 103 8.67 7.35 -23.37
N PHE A 104 7.50 7.95 -23.68
CA PHE A 104 6.82 8.84 -22.75
C PHE A 104 6.42 8.09 -21.46
N SER A 105 5.81 6.91 -21.59
CA SER A 105 5.42 6.14 -20.40
C SER A 105 6.63 5.74 -19.55
N ARG A 106 7.76 5.41 -20.17
CA ARG A 106 9.00 5.12 -19.45
C ARG A 106 9.52 6.34 -18.70
N TYR A 107 9.54 7.49 -19.36
CA TYR A 107 9.97 8.75 -18.73
C TYR A 107 9.10 9.15 -17.55
N VAL A 108 7.78 8.99 -17.64
CA VAL A 108 6.86 9.15 -16.51
C VAL A 108 7.26 8.26 -15.33
N LEU A 109 7.58 6.99 -15.61
CA LEU A 109 7.99 6.05 -14.55
C LEU A 109 9.35 6.42 -13.95
N ASP A 110 10.27 6.91 -14.73
CA ASP A 110 11.58 7.34 -14.24
C ASP A 110 11.46 8.57 -13.33
N LEU A 111 10.61 9.54 -13.69
CA LEU A 111 10.29 10.69 -12.82
C LEU A 111 9.64 10.27 -11.49
N LEU A 112 8.71 9.30 -11.52
CA LEU A 112 8.10 8.76 -10.30
C LEU A 112 9.13 8.04 -9.41
N ARG A 113 10.09 7.31 -10.00
CA ARG A 113 11.18 6.66 -9.26
C ARG A 113 12.14 7.62 -8.57
N MET A 114 12.27 8.84 -9.08
CA MET A 114 13.03 9.92 -8.45
C MET A 114 12.33 10.52 -7.21
N GLY A 115 11.18 9.99 -6.81
CA GLY A 115 10.43 10.44 -5.63
C GLY A 115 9.40 11.54 -5.90
N ASN A 116 9.17 11.92 -7.17
CA ASN A 116 8.13 12.91 -7.50
C ASN A 116 6.73 12.32 -7.32
N THR A 117 5.77 13.14 -6.88
CA THR A 117 4.38 12.73 -6.80
C THR A 117 3.73 12.65 -8.19
N ILE A 118 2.61 11.89 -8.29
CA ILE A 118 1.81 11.83 -9.52
C ILE A 118 1.40 13.23 -9.98
N LYS A 119 1.10 14.15 -9.03
CA LYS A 119 0.71 15.53 -9.33
C LYS A 119 1.88 16.33 -9.92
N ASP A 120 3.06 16.22 -9.33
CA ASP A 120 4.26 16.96 -9.81
C ASP A 120 4.65 16.49 -11.21
N VAL A 121 4.63 15.18 -11.47
CA VAL A 121 4.91 14.63 -12.81
C VAL A 121 3.87 15.08 -13.83
N ALA A 122 2.58 15.09 -13.47
CA ALA A 122 1.52 15.56 -14.36
C ALA A 122 1.69 17.04 -14.71
N GLN A 123 2.02 17.87 -13.72
CA GLN A 123 2.27 19.30 -13.90
C GLN A 123 3.53 19.55 -14.74
N HIS A 124 4.63 18.85 -14.44
CA HIS A 124 5.90 18.97 -15.17
C HIS A 124 5.77 18.61 -16.65
N LEU A 125 4.98 17.55 -16.96
CA LEU A 125 4.78 17.07 -18.33
C LEU A 125 3.58 17.70 -19.04
N HIS A 126 2.85 18.60 -18.39
CA HIS A 126 1.63 19.24 -18.89
C HIS A 126 0.58 18.22 -19.37
N VAL A 127 0.35 17.14 -18.60
CA VAL A 127 -0.65 16.11 -18.87
C VAL A 127 -1.63 15.94 -17.71
N GLY A 128 -2.75 15.28 -17.99
CA GLY A 128 -3.73 14.99 -16.95
C GLY A 128 -3.17 14.02 -15.89
N TRP A 129 -3.47 14.29 -14.63
CA TRP A 129 -3.11 13.43 -13.49
C TRP A 129 -3.52 11.96 -13.68
N ASN A 130 -4.69 11.72 -14.29
CA ASN A 130 -5.17 10.37 -14.58
C ASN A 130 -4.24 9.60 -15.54
N MET A 131 -3.61 10.27 -16.51
CA MET A 131 -2.67 9.63 -17.43
C MET A 131 -1.45 9.09 -16.68
N VAL A 132 -0.85 9.89 -15.81
CA VAL A 132 0.30 9.48 -15.00
C VAL A 132 -0.08 8.33 -14.08
N LYS A 133 -1.23 8.42 -13.42
CA LYS A 133 -1.77 7.35 -12.56
C LYS A 133 -1.97 6.04 -13.32
N GLU A 134 -2.59 6.06 -14.50
CA GLU A 134 -2.84 4.84 -15.28
C GLU A 134 -1.55 4.22 -15.83
N ILE A 135 -0.56 5.03 -16.24
CA ILE A 135 0.78 4.55 -16.60
C ILE A 135 1.41 3.82 -15.41
N HIS A 136 1.40 4.46 -14.24
CA HIS A 136 1.97 3.88 -13.02
C HIS A 136 1.23 2.58 -12.61
N LYS A 137 -0.09 2.60 -12.59
CA LYS A 137 -0.92 1.44 -12.27
C LYS A 137 -0.67 0.26 -13.22
N LYS A 138 -0.56 0.52 -14.53
CA LYS A 138 -0.25 -0.51 -15.53
C LYS A 138 1.12 -1.13 -15.29
N TYR A 139 2.12 -0.30 -14.98
CA TYR A 139 3.47 -0.77 -14.62
C TYR A 139 3.45 -1.64 -13.36
N LEU A 140 2.83 -1.15 -12.27
CA LEU A 140 2.73 -1.90 -11.02
C LEU A 140 2.02 -3.24 -11.22
N LYS A 141 0.92 -3.25 -11.97
CA LYS A 141 0.17 -4.47 -12.29
C LYS A 141 1.03 -5.47 -13.07
N SER A 142 1.75 -5.04 -14.11
CA SER A 142 2.59 -5.94 -14.90
C SER A 142 3.78 -6.48 -14.12
N ARG A 143 4.35 -5.70 -13.19
CA ARG A 143 5.57 -6.05 -12.45
C ARG A 143 5.31 -6.84 -11.17
N TYR A 144 4.21 -6.53 -10.48
CA TYR A 144 3.97 -6.97 -9.10
C TYR A 144 2.67 -7.76 -8.87
N SER A 145 1.86 -8.02 -9.92
CA SER A 145 0.62 -8.79 -9.74
C SER A 145 0.86 -10.26 -9.34
N HIS A 146 2.02 -10.81 -9.67
CA HIS A 146 2.38 -12.19 -9.37
C HIS A 146 3.81 -12.29 -8.80
N PRO A 147 4.06 -11.76 -7.58
CA PRO A 147 5.39 -11.86 -6.98
C PRO A 147 5.77 -13.33 -6.77
N ASP A 148 7.04 -13.68 -6.98
CA ASP A 148 7.54 -15.01 -6.65
C ASP A 148 7.62 -15.17 -5.13
N ILE A 149 7.00 -16.23 -4.59
CA ILE A 149 6.93 -16.52 -3.17
C ILE A 149 7.64 -17.82 -2.77
N LYS A 150 8.33 -18.50 -3.69
CA LYS A 150 8.94 -19.82 -3.44
C LYS A 150 9.97 -19.81 -2.31
N HIS A 151 10.65 -18.70 -2.11
CA HIS A 151 11.67 -18.49 -1.09
C HIS A 151 11.15 -17.94 0.23
N VAL A 152 9.88 -17.50 0.27
CA VAL A 152 9.29 -16.87 1.45
C VAL A 152 9.13 -17.90 2.58
N ARG A 153 9.62 -17.52 3.78
CA ARG A 153 9.52 -18.33 5.00
C ARG A 153 8.86 -17.56 6.13
N ARG A 154 9.04 -16.25 6.18
CA ARG A 154 8.56 -15.38 7.24
C ARG A 154 7.66 -14.31 6.65
N ILE A 155 6.42 -14.21 7.14
CA ILE A 155 5.46 -13.24 6.63
C ILE A 155 4.90 -12.37 7.75
N GLY A 156 4.64 -11.10 7.40
CA GLY A 156 3.90 -10.17 8.23
C GLY A 156 2.53 -9.89 7.62
N ILE A 157 1.50 -9.87 8.45
CA ILE A 157 0.12 -9.55 8.07
C ILE A 157 -0.30 -8.29 8.82
N ASP A 158 -0.79 -7.30 8.08
CA ASP A 158 -1.29 -6.04 8.67
C ASP A 158 -2.47 -5.48 7.85
N GLU A 159 -3.24 -4.57 8.46
CA GLU A 159 -4.34 -3.89 7.79
C GLU A 159 -4.12 -2.37 7.72
N PHE A 160 -4.58 -1.76 6.64
CA PHE A 160 -4.59 -0.31 6.52
C PHE A 160 -5.89 0.22 5.94
N ALA A 161 -6.31 1.39 6.41
CA ALA A 161 -7.48 2.07 5.90
C ALA A 161 -7.15 2.84 4.62
N ILE A 162 -7.91 2.60 3.54
CA ILE A 162 -7.73 3.33 2.27
C ILE A 162 -8.38 4.70 2.33
N ARG A 163 -9.51 4.82 3.06
CA ARG A 163 -10.25 6.07 3.23
C ARG A 163 -11.09 6.03 4.51
N LYS A 164 -11.54 7.21 4.95
CA LYS A 164 -12.53 7.31 6.03
C LYS A 164 -13.78 6.49 5.69
N GLY A 165 -14.41 5.84 6.68
CA GLY A 165 -15.61 5.02 6.48
C GLY A 165 -15.32 3.50 6.41
N HIS A 166 -14.29 3.02 7.12
CA HIS A 166 -14.01 1.59 7.33
C HIS A 166 -13.73 0.76 6.05
N VAL A 167 -13.14 1.38 5.02
CA VAL A 167 -12.65 0.65 3.86
C VAL A 167 -11.19 0.25 4.09
N TYR A 168 -10.97 -1.04 4.39
CA TYR A 168 -9.66 -1.61 4.72
C TYR A 168 -9.11 -2.46 3.59
N LYS A 169 -7.80 -2.59 3.55
CA LYS A 169 -7.05 -3.61 2.81
C LYS A 169 -6.12 -4.33 3.78
N THR A 170 -5.97 -5.61 3.58
CA THR A 170 -4.97 -6.43 4.27
C THR A 170 -3.75 -6.58 3.37
N ILE A 171 -2.57 -6.38 3.92
CA ILE A 171 -1.31 -6.63 3.24
C ILE A 171 -0.61 -7.83 3.86
N VAL A 172 0.10 -8.59 3.01
CA VAL A 172 1.03 -9.62 3.46
C VAL A 172 2.40 -9.30 2.89
N VAL A 173 3.37 -9.23 3.78
CA VAL A 173 4.74 -8.82 3.48
C VAL A 173 5.68 -9.99 3.74
N ASP A 174 6.65 -10.19 2.87
CA ASP A 174 7.81 -11.02 3.14
C ASP A 174 8.75 -10.27 4.10
N LEU A 175 8.94 -10.77 5.31
CA LEU A 175 9.72 -10.09 6.36
C LEU A 175 11.22 -10.06 6.07
N ASP A 176 11.71 -10.96 5.23
CA ASP A 176 13.12 -11.04 4.88
C ASP A 176 13.52 -9.98 3.85
N THR A 177 12.61 -9.65 2.93
CA THR A 177 12.88 -8.71 1.84
C THR A 177 12.12 -7.40 1.95
N GLY A 178 11.13 -7.29 2.83
CA GLY A 178 10.21 -6.15 2.94
C GLY A 178 9.22 -6.03 1.77
N ARG A 179 9.13 -7.05 0.89
CA ARG A 179 8.27 -7.00 -0.29
C ARG A 179 6.83 -7.37 0.03
N ILE A 180 5.89 -6.60 -0.50
CA ILE A 180 4.47 -6.96 -0.45
C ILE A 180 4.25 -8.15 -1.40
N ILE A 181 3.77 -9.26 -0.85
CA ILE A 181 3.48 -10.49 -1.60
C ILE A 181 2.00 -10.69 -1.87
N HIS A 182 1.12 -10.00 -1.11
CA HIS A 182 -0.32 -10.03 -1.32
C HIS A 182 -1.00 -8.76 -0.81
N VAL A 183 -2.08 -8.38 -1.48
CA VAL A 183 -3.01 -7.33 -1.02
C VAL A 183 -4.42 -7.88 -1.19
N GLY A 184 -5.13 -8.03 -0.08
CA GLY A 184 -6.52 -8.49 -0.04
C GLY A 184 -7.51 -7.37 0.28
N ASP A 185 -8.76 -7.56 -0.09
CA ASP A 185 -9.85 -6.63 0.23
C ASP A 185 -10.43 -6.94 1.62
N GLY A 186 -10.62 -5.89 2.41
CA GLY A 186 -11.18 -6.04 3.76
C GLY A 186 -10.14 -6.31 4.83
N LYS A 187 -10.63 -6.73 6.01
CA LYS A 187 -9.85 -7.10 7.21
C LYS A 187 -10.27 -8.45 7.80
N GLY A 188 -11.06 -9.19 7.07
CA GLY A 188 -11.52 -10.51 7.44
C GLY A 188 -10.56 -11.61 6.97
N LYS A 189 -10.91 -12.85 7.30
CA LYS A 189 -10.20 -14.04 6.89
C LYS A 189 -10.13 -14.19 5.36
N GLU A 190 -11.16 -13.74 4.66
CA GLU A 190 -11.31 -13.77 3.20
C GLU A 190 -10.21 -12.98 2.49
N ALA A 191 -9.74 -11.90 3.13
CA ALA A 191 -8.65 -11.08 2.59
C ALA A 191 -7.34 -11.85 2.42
N LEU A 192 -7.15 -12.97 3.14
CA LEU A 192 -5.96 -13.82 3.11
C LEU A 192 -6.09 -15.06 2.22
N GLU A 193 -7.29 -15.38 1.70
CA GLU A 193 -7.49 -16.58 0.87
C GLU A 193 -6.55 -16.64 -0.34
N GLY A 194 -6.33 -15.49 -0.99
CA GLY A 194 -5.49 -15.40 -2.18
C GLY A 194 -4.03 -15.78 -1.91
N VAL A 195 -3.46 -15.35 -0.78
CA VAL A 195 -2.09 -15.71 -0.41
C VAL A 195 -2.00 -17.18 -0.01
N TRP A 196 -2.95 -17.71 0.78
CA TRP A 196 -2.95 -19.12 1.17
C TRP A 196 -3.12 -20.07 -0.01
N LYS A 197 -3.97 -19.74 -0.99
CA LYS A 197 -4.08 -20.49 -2.26
C LYS A 197 -2.74 -20.56 -2.99
N ARG A 198 -1.98 -19.45 -3.01
CA ARG A 198 -0.65 -19.40 -3.64
C ARG A 198 0.39 -20.16 -2.84
N VAL A 199 0.41 -20.05 -1.50
CA VAL A 199 1.30 -20.80 -0.61
C VAL A 199 1.14 -22.29 -0.84
N ARG A 200 -0.11 -22.82 -0.83
CA ARG A 200 -0.40 -24.23 -1.10
C ARG A 200 0.02 -24.66 -2.52
N ARG A 201 -0.33 -23.88 -3.54
CA ARG A 201 0.01 -24.20 -4.94
C ARG A 201 1.53 -24.28 -5.18
N ASN A 202 2.31 -23.43 -4.54
CA ASN A 202 3.76 -23.40 -4.68
C ASN A 202 4.47 -24.28 -3.63
N LYS A 203 3.73 -25.00 -2.77
CA LYS A 203 4.27 -25.85 -1.69
C LYS A 203 5.26 -25.09 -0.79
N VAL A 204 4.96 -23.82 -0.51
CA VAL A 204 5.80 -22.97 0.34
C VAL A 204 5.54 -23.34 1.80
N LYS A 205 6.61 -23.56 2.58
CA LYS A 205 6.53 -23.76 4.02
C LYS A 205 6.77 -22.43 4.71
N ILE A 206 5.72 -21.86 5.32
CA ILE A 206 5.83 -20.67 6.16
C ILE A 206 6.25 -21.12 7.56
N GLU A 207 7.31 -20.50 8.09
CA GLU A 207 7.88 -20.84 9.39
C GLU A 207 7.45 -19.86 10.47
N ILE A 208 7.32 -18.57 10.12
CA ILE A 208 6.93 -17.51 11.04
C ILE A 208 5.84 -16.65 10.39
N VAL A 209 4.81 -16.34 11.17
CA VAL A 209 3.78 -15.36 10.80
C VAL A 209 3.72 -14.30 11.88
N THR A 210 3.88 -13.03 11.53
CA THR A 210 3.60 -11.92 12.44
C THR A 210 2.26 -11.27 12.09
N SER A 211 1.44 -10.95 13.08
CA SER A 211 0.19 -10.21 12.87
C SER A 211 -0.21 -9.43 14.12
N ASP A 212 -1.26 -8.61 13.97
CA ASP A 212 -1.99 -8.09 15.12
C ASP A 212 -2.76 -9.20 15.86
N LEU A 213 -3.44 -8.81 16.94
CA LEU A 213 -4.29 -9.71 17.76
C LEU A 213 -5.69 -9.92 17.16
N SER A 214 -5.91 -9.66 15.87
CA SER A 214 -7.20 -9.86 15.20
C SER A 214 -7.61 -11.32 15.22
N ALA A 215 -8.81 -11.60 15.70
CA ALA A 215 -9.36 -12.96 15.72
C ALA A 215 -9.44 -13.58 14.31
N ALA A 216 -9.72 -12.75 13.29
CA ALA A 216 -9.80 -13.19 11.90
C ALA A 216 -8.43 -13.65 11.36
N PHE A 217 -7.36 -12.90 11.64
CA PHE A 217 -6.01 -13.27 11.22
C PHE A 217 -5.51 -14.49 11.99
N ILE A 218 -5.75 -14.53 13.30
CA ILE A 218 -5.38 -15.69 14.13
C ILE A 218 -6.04 -16.97 13.59
N ALA A 219 -7.35 -16.95 13.35
CA ALA A 219 -8.07 -18.09 12.81
C ALA A 219 -7.53 -18.52 11.43
N SER A 220 -7.26 -17.54 10.56
CA SER A 220 -6.72 -17.79 9.23
C SER A 220 -5.33 -18.43 9.27
N VAL A 221 -4.45 -17.97 10.16
CA VAL A 221 -3.10 -18.54 10.34
C VAL A 221 -3.17 -19.96 10.91
N MET A 222 -3.98 -20.17 11.94
CA MET A 222 -4.16 -21.49 12.56
C MET A 222 -4.69 -22.55 11.59
N GLU A 223 -5.49 -22.15 10.59
CA GLU A 223 -6.02 -23.07 9.59
C GLU A 223 -5.06 -23.34 8.42
N ASN A 224 -4.20 -22.40 8.07
CA ASN A 224 -3.43 -22.47 6.83
C ASN A 224 -1.92 -22.59 7.03
N ALA A 225 -1.40 -22.31 8.24
CA ALA A 225 0.01 -22.37 8.60
C ALA A 225 0.17 -22.96 10.01
N THR A 226 -0.36 -24.16 10.22
CA THR A 226 -0.41 -24.85 11.53
C THR A 226 0.94 -25.05 12.20
N ASP A 227 1.98 -25.25 11.39
CA ASP A 227 3.35 -25.49 11.86
C ASP A 227 4.15 -24.20 12.06
N ALA A 228 3.59 -23.04 11.67
CA ALA A 228 4.29 -21.77 11.79
C ALA A 228 4.21 -21.22 13.21
N VAL A 229 5.30 -20.59 13.65
CA VAL A 229 5.29 -19.80 14.88
C VAL A 229 4.53 -18.51 14.60
N HIS A 230 3.40 -18.30 15.32
CA HIS A 230 2.60 -17.09 15.21
C HIS A 230 3.05 -16.08 16.25
N VAL A 231 3.66 -14.99 15.84
CA VAL A 231 4.18 -13.91 16.66
C VAL A 231 3.22 -12.73 16.63
N TYR A 232 2.87 -12.18 17.80
CA TYR A 232 2.01 -11.00 17.87
C TYR A 232 2.83 -9.72 18.03
N ASP A 233 2.44 -8.70 17.27
CA ASP A 233 3.11 -7.39 17.28
C ASP A 233 2.93 -6.71 18.64
N LYS A 234 4.07 -6.37 19.28
CA LYS A 234 4.17 -5.62 20.53
C LYS A 234 3.37 -4.31 20.49
N PHE A 235 3.38 -3.60 19.35
CA PHE A 235 2.62 -2.36 19.19
C PHE A 235 1.13 -2.57 19.43
N HIS A 236 0.57 -3.67 18.92
CA HIS A 236 -0.85 -3.98 19.09
C HIS A 236 -1.20 -4.41 20.52
N VAL A 237 -0.26 -5.05 21.23
CA VAL A 237 -0.40 -5.32 22.67
C VAL A 237 -0.42 -4.00 23.45
N ALA A 238 0.52 -3.09 23.19
CA ALA A 238 0.56 -1.78 23.83
C ALA A 238 -0.70 -0.93 23.52
N LYS A 239 -1.20 -0.99 22.30
CA LYS A 239 -2.47 -0.35 21.88
C LYS A 239 -3.65 -0.88 22.71
N LEU A 240 -3.74 -2.20 22.90
CA LEU A 240 -4.80 -2.82 23.72
C LEU A 240 -4.78 -2.31 25.17
N VAL A 241 -3.60 -2.18 25.75
CA VAL A 241 -3.43 -1.63 27.11
C VAL A 241 -3.77 -0.13 27.14
N ASN A 242 -3.36 0.65 26.15
CA ASN A 242 -3.70 2.07 26.05
C ASN A 242 -5.23 2.30 25.92
N GLU A 243 -5.91 1.43 25.20
CA GLU A 243 -7.39 1.45 25.10
C GLU A 243 -8.04 1.13 26.47
N ALA A 244 -7.46 0.24 27.25
CA ALA A 244 -7.92 -0.06 28.60
C ALA A 244 -7.72 1.13 29.55
N VAL A 245 -6.58 1.82 29.49
CA VAL A 245 -6.33 3.07 30.26
C VAL A 245 -7.38 4.14 29.93
N ASP A 246 -7.64 4.38 28.63
CA ASP A 246 -8.64 5.37 28.22
C ASP A 246 -10.08 4.96 28.63
N ALA A 247 -10.38 3.67 28.64
CA ALA A 247 -11.66 3.16 29.10
C ALA A 247 -11.84 3.37 30.61
N VAL A 248 -10.80 3.11 31.42
CA VAL A 248 -10.81 3.43 32.86
C VAL A 248 -11.02 4.93 33.08
N ARG A 249 -10.27 5.78 32.37
CA ARG A 249 -10.42 7.24 32.42
C ARG A 249 -11.87 7.69 32.12
N ARG A 250 -12.50 7.12 31.08
CA ARG A 250 -13.89 7.43 30.73
C ARG A 250 -14.87 6.99 31.82
N ASN A 251 -14.62 5.85 32.46
CA ASN A 251 -15.46 5.40 33.57
C ASN A 251 -15.32 6.31 34.80
N VAL A 252 -14.10 6.66 35.18
CA VAL A 252 -13.84 7.62 36.28
C VAL A 252 -14.51 8.98 35.98
N TYR A 253 -14.35 9.49 34.76
CA TYR A 253 -15.00 10.73 34.32
C TYR A 253 -16.53 10.66 34.43
N ALA A 254 -17.15 9.54 34.09
CA ALA A 254 -18.59 9.37 34.14
C ALA A 254 -19.14 9.30 35.60
N GLN A 255 -18.34 8.80 36.53
CA GLN A 255 -18.70 8.63 37.94
C GLN A 255 -18.37 9.85 38.80
N GLU A 256 -17.47 10.74 38.32
CA GLU A 256 -17.08 11.95 39.08
C GLU A 256 -18.21 12.98 39.12
N ALA A 257 -18.60 13.39 40.32
CA ALA A 257 -19.62 14.37 40.55
C ALA A 257 -19.13 15.83 40.56
N ASP A 258 -17.87 16.02 40.96
CA ASP A 258 -17.22 17.33 41.00
C ASP A 258 -16.85 17.82 39.60
N LEU A 259 -17.40 18.98 39.21
CA LEU A 259 -17.21 19.56 37.89
C LEU A 259 -15.75 19.95 37.58
N GLU A 260 -14.98 20.40 38.56
CA GLU A 260 -13.58 20.79 38.36
C GLU A 260 -12.70 19.54 38.20
N LYS A 261 -12.87 18.53 39.04
CA LYS A 261 -12.19 17.23 38.90
C LYS A 261 -12.52 16.58 37.55
N ARG A 262 -13.80 16.67 37.14
CA ARG A 262 -14.28 16.17 35.86
C ARG A 262 -13.58 16.82 34.68
N LYS A 263 -13.33 18.13 34.68
CA LYS A 263 -12.56 18.85 33.66
C LYS A 263 -11.09 18.35 33.60
N ILE A 264 -10.48 18.15 34.78
CA ILE A 264 -9.10 17.65 34.89
C ILE A 264 -9.01 16.25 34.25
N ILE A 265 -9.92 15.33 34.59
CA ILE A 265 -9.96 13.96 34.07
C ILE A 265 -10.21 13.95 32.54
N LYS A 266 -11.14 14.80 32.04
CA LYS A 266 -11.41 14.92 30.62
C LYS A 266 -10.16 15.29 29.81
N GLY A 267 -9.35 16.21 30.29
CA GLY A 267 -8.16 16.70 29.63
C GLY A 267 -6.90 15.82 29.84
N SER A 268 -7.00 14.70 30.60
CA SER A 268 -5.84 13.89 30.98
C SER A 268 -5.48 12.77 30.01
N ARG A 269 -6.25 12.53 28.95
CA ARG A 269 -6.07 11.38 28.05
C ARG A 269 -4.63 11.22 27.56
N TRP A 270 -4.08 12.24 26.94
CA TRP A 270 -2.73 12.16 26.39
C TRP A 270 -1.66 12.10 27.49
N LEU A 271 -1.90 12.72 28.62
CA LEU A 271 -1.02 12.66 29.77
C LEU A 271 -0.91 11.23 30.32
N LEU A 272 -2.03 10.54 30.49
CA LEU A 272 -2.08 9.13 30.91
C LEU A 272 -1.52 8.15 29.86
N LEU A 273 -1.49 8.54 28.58
CA LEU A 273 -0.96 7.73 27.48
C LEU A 273 0.47 8.09 27.10
N THR A 274 1.08 9.09 27.70
CA THR A 274 2.51 9.43 27.54
C THR A 274 3.31 8.74 28.64
N LYS A 275 4.44 8.10 28.29
CA LYS A 275 5.32 7.48 29.28
C LYS A 275 5.96 8.53 30.17
N ASP A 276 6.22 8.20 31.45
CA ASP A 276 6.81 9.15 32.40
C ASP A 276 8.13 9.71 31.88
N LYS A 277 8.99 8.88 31.32
CA LYS A 277 10.25 9.27 30.70
C LYS A 277 10.15 10.24 29.51
N ASP A 278 8.98 10.32 28.87
CA ASP A 278 8.71 11.15 27.69
C ASP A 278 7.97 12.46 28.07
N ILE A 279 7.73 12.71 29.37
CA ILE A 279 7.12 13.93 29.91
C ILE A 279 8.23 14.87 30.37
N PHE A 280 8.65 15.78 29.49
CA PHE A 280 9.71 16.75 29.76
C PHE A 280 9.24 18.07 30.40
N ASP A 281 7.92 18.27 30.50
CA ASP A 281 7.29 19.48 30.99
C ASP A 281 6.87 19.30 32.45
N ASP A 282 7.47 20.09 33.34
CA ASP A 282 7.26 20.01 34.81
C ASP A 282 5.81 20.30 35.20
N GLU A 283 5.09 21.19 34.49
CA GLU A 283 3.69 21.46 34.77
C GLU A 283 2.81 20.24 34.42
N LYS A 284 3.13 19.59 33.30
CA LYS A 284 2.44 18.35 32.90
C LYS A 284 2.71 17.23 33.89
N LYS A 285 3.94 17.12 34.40
CA LYS A 285 4.31 16.12 35.39
C LYS A 285 3.56 16.34 36.71
N LYS A 286 3.56 17.55 37.25
CA LYS A 286 2.79 17.92 38.46
C LYS A 286 1.28 17.64 38.26
N ARG A 287 0.76 17.93 37.08
CA ARG A 287 -0.64 17.64 36.77
C ARG A 287 -0.93 16.14 36.72
N LEU A 288 -0.01 15.32 36.19
CA LEU A 288 -0.13 13.87 36.18
C LEU A 288 -0.13 13.33 37.61
N ASP A 289 0.83 13.75 38.43
CA ASP A 289 0.97 13.32 39.81
C ASP A 289 -0.31 13.61 40.61
N ASN A 290 -0.85 14.81 40.51
CA ASN A 290 -2.13 15.18 41.15
C ASN A 290 -3.30 14.28 40.71
N ILE A 291 -3.38 13.93 39.42
CA ILE A 291 -4.42 13.03 38.91
C ILE A 291 -4.26 11.62 39.49
N LEU A 292 -3.02 11.12 39.56
CA LEU A 292 -2.74 9.79 40.07
C LEU A 292 -2.95 9.68 41.58
N GLU A 293 -2.56 10.70 42.34
CA GLU A 293 -2.76 10.76 43.80
C GLU A 293 -4.24 10.80 44.19
N THR A 294 -5.06 11.50 43.38
CA THR A 294 -6.48 11.70 43.68
C THR A 294 -7.39 10.61 43.14
N ASN A 295 -6.89 9.73 42.26
CA ASN A 295 -7.70 8.74 41.56
C ASN A 295 -7.05 7.34 41.51
N THR A 296 -7.29 6.52 42.52
CA THR A 296 -6.76 5.16 42.62
C THR A 296 -6.95 4.30 41.35
N PRO A 297 -8.13 4.31 40.66
CA PRO A 297 -8.28 3.57 39.41
C PRO A 297 -7.33 4.05 38.29
N LEU A 298 -7.09 5.37 38.19
CA LEU A 298 -6.18 5.93 37.20
C LEU A 298 -4.71 5.63 37.55
N PHE A 299 -4.37 5.67 38.84
CA PHE A 299 -3.06 5.25 39.35
C PHE A 299 -2.75 3.82 38.89
N HIS A 300 -3.60 2.86 39.18
CA HIS A 300 -3.39 1.48 38.80
C HIS A 300 -3.29 1.31 37.27
N ALA A 301 -4.17 1.97 36.52
CA ALA A 301 -4.17 1.88 35.05
C ALA A 301 -2.88 2.44 34.44
N TYR A 302 -2.39 3.56 34.97
CA TYR A 302 -1.17 4.21 34.51
C TYR A 302 0.06 3.32 34.74
N TYR A 303 0.24 2.84 35.97
CA TYR A 303 1.43 2.03 36.30
C TYR A 303 1.41 0.65 35.65
N LEU A 304 0.26 0.01 35.48
CA LEU A 304 0.15 -1.20 34.66
C LEU A 304 0.58 -0.96 33.21
N ARG A 305 0.30 0.20 32.67
CA ARG A 305 0.75 0.58 31.33
C ARG A 305 2.25 0.82 31.29
N GLU A 306 2.83 1.52 32.29
CA GLU A 306 4.27 1.75 32.38
C GLU A 306 5.05 0.43 32.50
N ASP A 307 4.56 -0.50 33.28
CA ASP A 307 5.21 -1.78 33.56
C ASP A 307 5.10 -2.78 32.38
N LEU A 308 4.24 -2.52 31.39
CA LEU A 308 4.02 -3.47 30.29
C LEU A 308 5.29 -3.81 29.52
N ASP A 309 6.18 -2.83 29.29
CA ASP A 309 7.41 -3.02 28.52
C ASP A 309 8.40 -3.97 29.21
N GLN A 310 8.31 -4.12 30.53
CA GLN A 310 9.17 -5.02 31.31
C GLN A 310 9.08 -6.46 30.83
N ILE A 311 7.95 -6.87 30.24
CA ILE A 311 7.77 -8.22 29.67
C ILE A 311 8.81 -8.49 28.58
N TRP A 312 9.12 -7.51 27.73
CA TRP A 312 10.07 -7.64 26.62
C TRP A 312 11.49 -7.19 26.93
N MET A 313 11.76 -6.74 28.16
CA MET A 313 13.09 -6.34 28.62
C MET A 313 13.83 -7.45 29.35
N GLN A 314 13.23 -8.63 29.45
CA GLN A 314 13.83 -9.77 30.15
C GLN A 314 14.88 -10.46 29.27
N ASP A 315 15.91 -11.04 29.90
CA ASP A 315 17.02 -11.69 29.21
C ASP A 315 16.69 -13.10 28.72
N SER A 316 15.63 -13.71 29.24
CA SER A 316 15.18 -15.05 28.84
C SER A 316 13.67 -15.11 28.65
N LYS A 317 13.24 -16.10 27.83
CA LYS A 317 11.83 -16.36 27.58
C LYS A 317 11.09 -16.79 28.85
N GLU A 318 11.74 -17.55 29.69
CA GLU A 318 11.21 -18.03 30.98
C GLU A 318 10.98 -16.86 31.95
N GLU A 319 11.86 -15.88 31.96
CA GLU A 319 11.68 -14.65 32.74
C GLU A 319 10.58 -13.78 32.18
N ALA A 320 10.52 -13.62 30.86
CA ALA A 320 9.46 -12.88 30.19
C ALA A 320 8.08 -13.53 30.45
N GLU A 321 7.99 -14.87 30.49
CA GLU A 321 6.75 -15.58 30.84
C GLU A 321 6.35 -15.34 32.30
N ARG A 322 7.30 -15.36 33.23
CA ARG A 322 7.05 -15.00 34.64
C ARG A 322 6.59 -13.55 34.79
N GLN A 323 7.25 -12.63 34.10
CA GLN A 323 6.88 -11.21 34.11
C GLN A 323 5.50 -10.97 33.50
N LEU A 324 5.14 -11.65 32.43
CA LEU A 324 3.80 -11.60 31.85
C LEU A 324 2.74 -12.13 32.83
N ALA A 325 3.01 -13.26 33.48
CA ALA A 325 2.10 -13.83 34.49
C ALA A 325 1.90 -12.87 35.66
N TYR A 326 2.98 -12.30 36.22
CA TYR A 326 2.97 -11.31 37.29
C TYR A 326 2.17 -10.06 36.90
N TRP A 327 2.42 -9.52 35.70
CA TRP A 327 1.66 -8.38 35.20
C TRP A 327 0.15 -8.67 35.11
N CYS A 328 -0.21 -9.86 34.61
CA CYS A 328 -1.60 -10.27 34.51
C CYS A 328 -2.28 -10.48 35.87
N GLU A 329 -1.56 -10.97 36.87
CA GLU A 329 -2.05 -11.10 38.24
C GLU A 329 -2.34 -9.74 38.86
N ARG A 330 -1.38 -8.80 38.80
CA ARG A 330 -1.57 -7.41 39.24
C ARG A 330 -2.75 -6.75 38.55
N ALA A 331 -2.89 -6.96 37.23
CA ALA A 331 -4.02 -6.41 36.47
C ALA A 331 -5.38 -6.92 37.00
N ARG A 332 -5.47 -8.20 37.42
CA ARG A 332 -6.69 -8.78 38.01
C ARG A 332 -6.95 -8.26 39.42
N GLU A 333 -5.92 -8.09 40.26
CA GLU A 333 -6.02 -7.56 41.62
C GLU A 333 -6.60 -6.16 41.66
N THR A 334 -6.37 -5.33 40.64
CA THR A 334 -6.98 -3.99 40.53
C THR A 334 -8.49 -4.00 40.45
N LYS A 335 -9.12 -5.14 40.11
CA LYS A 335 -10.58 -5.27 39.84
C LYS A 335 -11.11 -4.37 38.72
N LEU A 336 -10.22 -3.77 37.94
CA LEU A 336 -10.58 -2.95 36.78
C LEU A 336 -11.02 -3.84 35.63
N LYS A 337 -12.31 -3.85 35.27
CA LYS A 337 -12.89 -4.73 34.24
C LYS A 337 -12.12 -4.73 32.91
N HIS A 338 -11.67 -3.55 32.48
CA HIS A 338 -10.92 -3.40 31.23
C HIS A 338 -9.54 -4.07 31.29
N PHE A 339 -8.82 -3.96 32.41
CA PHE A 339 -7.52 -4.61 32.60
C PHE A 339 -7.63 -6.12 32.82
N ILE A 340 -8.68 -6.59 33.49
CA ILE A 340 -8.96 -8.04 33.59
C ILE A 340 -9.17 -8.64 32.21
N LYS A 341 -9.91 -7.96 31.33
CA LYS A 341 -10.09 -8.41 29.93
C LYS A 341 -8.77 -8.45 29.17
N VAL A 342 -7.91 -7.44 29.31
CA VAL A 342 -6.58 -7.42 28.71
C VAL A 342 -5.75 -8.58 29.22
N ALA A 343 -5.63 -8.77 30.55
CA ALA A 343 -4.88 -9.87 31.17
C ALA A 343 -5.31 -11.25 30.64
N ASN A 344 -6.60 -11.47 30.52
CA ASN A 344 -7.14 -12.72 29.95
C ASN A 344 -6.76 -12.91 28.50
N THR A 345 -6.78 -11.83 27.69
CA THR A 345 -6.35 -11.84 26.30
C THR A 345 -4.86 -12.16 26.18
N LEU A 346 -4.02 -11.51 26.97
CA LEU A 346 -2.56 -11.73 26.96
C LEU A 346 -2.20 -13.16 27.39
N MET A 347 -2.83 -13.68 28.45
CA MET A 347 -2.61 -15.06 28.88
C MET A 347 -3.03 -16.08 27.84
N ALA A 348 -4.18 -15.87 27.18
CA ALA A 348 -4.65 -16.76 26.09
C ALA A 348 -3.73 -16.73 24.86
N ARG A 349 -2.93 -15.67 24.69
CA ARG A 349 -2.04 -15.45 23.56
C ARG A 349 -0.55 -15.45 23.93
N ARG A 350 -0.21 -15.88 25.17
CA ARG A 350 1.15 -15.79 25.72
C ARG A 350 2.22 -16.37 24.80
N THR A 351 1.97 -17.51 24.18
CA THR A 351 2.94 -18.17 23.29
C THR A 351 3.40 -17.27 22.15
N GLY A 352 2.47 -16.60 21.45
CA GLY A 352 2.82 -15.71 20.36
C GLY A 352 3.33 -14.33 20.82
N ILE A 353 2.90 -13.85 22.00
CA ILE A 353 3.43 -12.62 22.61
C ILE A 353 4.89 -12.78 23.02
N LEU A 354 5.28 -13.98 23.43
CA LEU A 354 6.65 -14.30 23.89
C LEU A 354 7.51 -14.98 22.81
N ALA A 355 7.06 -15.00 21.55
CA ALA A 355 7.77 -15.65 20.45
C ALA A 355 8.64 -14.67 19.62
N TRP A 356 9.09 -13.58 20.24
CA TRP A 356 9.95 -12.55 19.62
C TRP A 356 11.43 -12.87 19.78
#